data_ca27890f48e327c4e074562b09c6a25b
#
_entry.id   ca27890f48e327c4e074562b09c6a25b
#
_cell.length_a   1.000
_cell.length_b   1.000
_cell.length_c   1.000
_cell.angle_alpha   90.00
_cell.angle_beta   90.00
_cell.angle_gamma   90.00
#
_symmetry.space_group_name_H-M   'P 1'
#
loop_
_entity.id
_entity.type
_entity.pdbx_description
1 polymer ?
#
loop_
_entity_poly.entity_id
_entity_poly.type
_entity_poly.pdbx_seq_one_letter_code
_entity_poly.pdbx_strand_id
1 'polypeptide(L)'
;LVAGRIWMLVDDVSSRIHRVDALSGATSTPGETWLIVGSDARDAAVTDDTEGARSDSIMLLHKAPNGQASLTTLPRDTYVEIPGYGGDKINAAYSYEGPALTVRTVEKLTGLTIDHYVEVGMNGVAQLVDAVGGISVCLDYDVDDADSGLVWDTSRGTCQEVDGTKALAYSRMR
;
A
#
# COMPACT_ATOMS: atom_id res chain seq x y z
N LEU A 1 -12.14 25.20 -19.33
CA LEU A 1 -11.12 24.22 -19.76
C LEU A 1 -10.44 23.50 -18.57
N VAL A 2 -10.14 24.17 -17.46
CA VAL A 2 -9.49 23.57 -16.27
C VAL A 2 -10.43 22.63 -15.51
N ALA A 3 -11.69 23.02 -15.32
CA ALA A 3 -12.69 22.22 -14.60
C ALA A 3 -12.99 20.88 -15.31
N GLY A 4 -12.99 20.84 -16.64
CA GLY A 4 -13.20 19.60 -17.40
C GLY A 4 -12.06 18.59 -17.27
N ARG A 5 -10.81 19.05 -17.11
CA ARG A 5 -9.63 18.17 -16.89
C ARG A 5 -9.62 17.61 -15.48
N ILE A 6 -10.03 18.38 -14.48
CA ILE A 6 -10.16 17.91 -13.11
C ILE A 6 -11.25 16.85 -13.01
N TRP A 7 -12.38 17.06 -13.68
CA TRP A 7 -13.48 16.08 -13.70
C TRP A 7 -13.06 14.75 -14.37
N MET A 8 -12.35 14.79 -15.50
CA MET A 8 -11.82 13.58 -16.15
C MET A 8 -10.80 12.84 -15.26
N LEU A 9 -9.95 13.55 -14.53
CA LEU A 9 -8.99 12.92 -13.59
C LEU A 9 -9.71 12.26 -12.41
N VAL A 10 -10.73 12.91 -11.85
CA VAL A 10 -11.52 12.34 -10.75
C VAL A 10 -12.32 11.11 -11.22
N ASP A 11 -12.85 11.15 -12.43
CA ASP A 11 -13.61 10.03 -13.01
C ASP A 11 -12.68 8.83 -13.33
N ASP A 12 -11.52 9.07 -13.91
CA ASP A 12 -10.52 8.03 -14.20
C ASP A 12 -9.98 7.38 -12.92
N VAL A 13 -9.67 8.17 -11.89
CA VAL A 13 -9.24 7.66 -10.59
C VAL A 13 -10.36 6.88 -9.90
N SER A 14 -11.59 7.42 -9.90
CA SER A 14 -12.72 6.76 -9.23
C SER A 14 -13.16 5.45 -9.90
N SER A 15 -12.96 5.31 -11.21
CA SER A 15 -13.27 4.08 -11.94
C SER A 15 -12.27 2.95 -11.71
N ARG A 16 -11.07 3.28 -11.23
CA ARG A 16 -9.99 2.33 -10.93
C ARG A 16 -9.89 1.95 -9.45
N ILE A 17 -10.62 2.65 -8.58
CA ILE A 17 -10.66 2.35 -7.14
C ILE A 17 -11.76 1.32 -6.89
N HIS A 18 -11.37 0.14 -6.44
CA HIS A 18 -12.29 -0.85 -5.89
C HIS A 18 -12.56 -0.55 -4.42
N ARG A 19 -13.84 -0.46 -4.05
CA ARG A 19 -14.24 -0.27 -2.65
C ARG A 19 -14.44 -1.63 -2.00
N VAL A 20 -13.78 -1.84 -0.88
CA VAL A 20 -13.91 -3.03 -0.05
C VAL A 20 -14.49 -2.64 1.32
N ASP A 21 -15.34 -3.48 1.86
CA ASP A 21 -15.87 -3.30 3.22
C ASP A 21 -14.89 -3.92 4.23
N ALA A 22 -13.91 -3.14 4.62
CA ALA A 22 -12.81 -3.58 5.48
C ALA A 22 -12.90 -3.05 6.92
N LEU A 23 -13.63 -1.95 7.14
CA LEU A 23 -13.63 -1.25 8.42
C LEU A 23 -14.45 -1.99 9.47
N SER A 24 -13.96 -1.99 10.72
CA SER A 24 -14.61 -2.68 11.85
C SER A 24 -15.90 -2.00 12.33
N GLY A 25 -16.05 -0.70 12.04
CA GLY A 25 -17.13 0.13 12.60
C GLY A 25 -16.98 0.42 14.10
N ALA A 26 -15.79 0.19 14.67
CA ALA A 26 -15.49 0.53 16.06
C ALA A 26 -15.58 2.04 16.33
N THR A 27 -15.75 2.40 17.59
CA THR A 27 -15.75 3.83 17.98
C THR A 27 -14.39 4.44 17.67
N SER A 28 -14.39 5.56 16.94
CA SER A 28 -13.18 6.24 16.52
C SER A 28 -12.31 6.66 17.72
N THR A 29 -11.02 6.44 17.60
CA THR A 29 -10.01 6.96 18.54
C THR A 29 -9.62 8.38 18.16
N PRO A 30 -9.03 9.18 19.10
CA PRO A 30 -8.61 10.54 18.78
C PRO A 30 -7.58 10.59 17.65
N GLY A 31 -7.84 11.42 16.62
CA GLY A 31 -7.01 11.54 15.43
C GLY A 31 -7.65 10.89 14.23
N GLU A 32 -6.85 10.57 13.21
CA GLU A 32 -7.30 9.93 11.97
C GLU A 32 -6.26 8.90 11.57
N THR A 33 -6.68 7.66 11.33
CA THR A 33 -5.79 6.52 11.12
C THR A 33 -6.06 5.82 9.79
N TRP A 34 -5.03 5.68 8.97
CA TRP A 34 -5.04 4.92 7.72
C TRP A 34 -4.24 3.64 7.89
N LEU A 35 -4.82 2.52 7.52
CA LEU A 35 -4.11 1.26 7.33
C LEU A 35 -3.81 1.11 5.83
N ILE A 36 -2.53 1.08 5.49
CA ILE A 36 -2.03 0.95 4.13
C ILE A 36 -1.42 -0.44 3.99
N VAL A 37 -1.95 -1.24 3.09
CA VAL A 37 -1.53 -2.63 2.85
C VAL A 37 -1.00 -2.75 1.43
N GLY A 38 0.24 -3.22 1.30
CA GLY A 38 0.80 -3.64 0.03
C GLY A 38 0.52 -5.13 -0.19
N SER A 39 -0.20 -5.47 -1.23
CA SER A 39 -0.49 -6.87 -1.57
C SER A 39 0.24 -7.31 -2.84
N ASP A 40 0.60 -8.59 -2.89
CA ASP A 40 1.17 -9.23 -4.09
C ASP A 40 0.08 -9.72 -5.07
N ALA A 41 -1.18 -9.38 -4.79
CA ALA A 41 -2.28 -9.70 -5.68
C ALA A 41 -2.02 -9.15 -7.08
N ARG A 42 -1.87 -10.05 -8.04
CA ARG A 42 -1.73 -9.72 -9.46
C ARG A 42 -3.09 -9.33 -9.98
N ASP A 43 -3.23 -8.04 -10.38
CA ASP A 43 -4.44 -7.49 -11.01
C ASP A 43 -5.75 -8.04 -10.45
N ALA A 44 -6.16 -7.44 -9.38
CA ALA A 44 -7.46 -7.72 -8.81
C ALA A 44 -8.59 -7.06 -9.62
N ALA A 45 -9.00 -7.71 -10.69
CA ALA A 45 -10.43 -7.91 -10.81
C ALA A 45 -10.75 -8.85 -9.63
N VAL A 46 -11.06 -8.29 -8.48
CA VAL A 46 -11.34 -9.04 -7.25
C VAL A 46 -12.54 -9.93 -7.52
N THR A 47 -12.26 -11.15 -7.94
CA THR A 47 -13.14 -12.26 -7.67
C THR A 47 -12.58 -12.92 -6.41
N ASP A 48 -13.44 -13.16 -5.47
CA ASP A 48 -13.30 -13.55 -4.08
C ASP A 48 -12.51 -14.86 -3.80
N ASP A 49 -11.72 -15.36 -4.75
CA ASP A 49 -11.09 -16.69 -4.75
C ASP A 49 -9.56 -16.65 -4.92
N THR A 50 -8.85 -15.60 -4.49
CA THR A 50 -7.39 -15.64 -4.49
C THR A 50 -6.85 -16.41 -3.29
N GLU A 51 -6.87 -17.76 -3.39
CA GLU A 51 -6.05 -18.60 -2.52
C GLU A 51 -4.59 -18.12 -2.61
N GLY A 52 -4.08 -17.53 -1.52
CA GLY A 52 -2.67 -17.22 -1.35
C GLY A 52 -2.25 -15.76 -1.51
N ALA A 53 -3.16 -14.80 -1.69
CA ALA A 53 -2.79 -13.39 -1.61
C ALA A 53 -2.25 -13.06 -0.21
N ARG A 54 -1.06 -12.41 -0.16
CA ARG A 54 -0.38 -12.05 1.09
C ARG A 54 -0.20 -10.55 1.14
N SER A 55 -0.37 -10.00 2.33
CA SER A 55 0.08 -8.65 2.60
C SER A 55 1.56 -8.67 2.95
N ASP A 56 2.40 -8.17 2.06
CA ASP A 56 3.84 -8.11 2.28
C ASP A 56 4.28 -6.84 2.98
N SER A 57 3.50 -5.78 2.88
CA SER A 57 3.74 -4.48 3.50
C SER A 57 2.50 -4.03 4.27
N ILE A 58 2.66 -3.75 5.55
CA ILE A 58 1.57 -3.25 6.41
C ILE A 58 2.08 -1.98 7.07
N MET A 59 1.44 -0.85 6.77
CA MET A 59 1.84 0.45 7.30
C MET A 59 0.63 1.14 7.94
N LEU A 60 0.87 1.77 9.08
CA LEU A 60 -0.11 2.55 9.81
C LEU A 60 0.30 4.03 9.76
N LEU A 61 -0.49 4.86 9.09
CA LEU A 61 -0.35 6.30 9.12
C LEU A 61 -1.38 6.86 10.10
N HIS A 62 -0.90 7.50 11.17
CA HIS A 62 -1.76 8.12 12.16
C HIS A 62 -1.50 9.62 12.22
N LYS A 63 -2.56 10.42 12.10
CA LYS A 63 -2.55 11.87 12.28
C LYS A 63 -3.24 12.21 13.60
N ALA A 64 -2.45 12.63 14.57
CA ALA A 64 -2.95 13.01 15.87
C ALA A 64 -3.79 14.32 15.83
N PRO A 65 -4.66 14.59 16.83
CA PRO A 65 -5.48 15.80 16.88
C PRO A 65 -4.68 17.11 16.85
N ASN A 66 -3.43 17.10 17.29
CA ASN A 66 -2.52 18.25 17.24
C ASN A 66 -1.89 18.48 15.85
N GLY A 67 -2.25 17.65 14.84
CA GLY A 67 -1.75 17.73 13.48
C GLY A 67 -0.43 16.99 13.22
N GLN A 68 0.19 16.42 14.24
CA GLN A 68 1.38 15.58 14.07
C GLN A 68 0.99 14.27 13.38
N ALA A 69 1.80 13.86 12.42
CA ALA A 69 1.62 12.59 11.71
C ALA A 69 2.79 11.64 12.00
N SER A 70 2.48 10.35 12.12
CA SER A 70 3.44 9.27 12.25
C SER A 70 3.13 8.17 11.25
N LEU A 71 4.17 7.60 10.65
CA LEU A 71 4.07 6.42 9.79
C LEU A 71 4.84 5.29 10.46
N THR A 72 4.13 4.20 10.77
CA THR A 72 4.70 3.01 11.42
C THR A 72 4.56 1.82 10.49
N THR A 73 5.65 1.14 10.19
CA THR A 73 5.64 -0.13 9.46
C THR A 73 5.48 -1.28 10.44
N LEU A 74 4.53 -2.16 10.19
CA LEU A 74 4.33 -3.40 10.93
C LEU A 74 4.96 -4.54 10.13
N PRO A 75 6.06 -5.17 10.61
CA PRO A 75 6.68 -6.29 9.90
C PRO A 75 5.68 -7.44 9.71
N ARG A 76 5.60 -7.99 8.50
CA ARG A 76 4.63 -9.03 8.13
C ARG A 76 4.68 -10.28 8.99
N ASP A 77 5.86 -10.56 9.59
CA ASP A 77 6.10 -11.73 10.46
C ASP A 77 5.87 -11.42 11.94
N THR A 78 5.35 -10.23 12.29
CA THR A 78 5.01 -9.89 13.67
C THR A 78 3.99 -10.87 14.21
N TYR A 79 4.33 -11.55 15.32
CA TYR A 79 3.43 -12.48 15.98
C TYR A 79 2.37 -11.72 16.77
N VAL A 80 1.10 -11.97 16.46
CA VAL A 80 -0.04 -11.25 17.02
C VAL A 80 -1.19 -12.21 17.33
N GLU A 81 -2.10 -11.80 18.18
CA GLU A 81 -3.36 -12.48 18.40
C GLU A 81 -4.38 -12.08 17.33
N ILE A 82 -4.69 -12.98 16.42
CA ILE A 82 -5.67 -12.77 15.34
C ILE A 82 -7.07 -13.12 15.86
N PRO A 83 -8.04 -12.19 15.82
CA PRO A 83 -9.39 -12.43 16.31
C PRO A 83 -10.05 -13.65 15.66
N GLY A 84 -10.41 -14.64 16.47
CA GLY A 84 -11.05 -15.89 16.02
C GLY A 84 -10.08 -17.00 15.57
N TYR A 85 -8.78 -16.72 15.44
CA TYR A 85 -7.78 -17.66 14.93
C TYR A 85 -6.64 -17.96 15.91
N GLY A 86 -6.50 -17.14 16.98
CA GLY A 86 -5.39 -17.27 17.92
C GLY A 86 -4.10 -16.59 17.46
N GLY A 87 -2.97 -17.02 18.03
CA GLY A 87 -1.67 -16.39 17.77
C GLY A 87 -1.04 -16.86 16.47
N ASP A 88 -0.74 -15.91 15.56
CA ASP A 88 -0.02 -16.16 14.31
C ASP A 88 0.68 -14.89 13.82
N LYS A 89 1.34 -14.96 12.65
CA LYS A 89 1.91 -13.80 11.95
C LYS A 89 0.82 -12.84 11.50
N ILE A 90 1.06 -11.54 11.60
CA ILE A 90 0.06 -10.52 11.25
C ILE A 90 -0.43 -10.62 9.81
N ASN A 91 0.44 -11.02 8.86
CA ASN A 91 0.07 -11.20 7.46
C ASN A 91 -0.87 -12.39 7.22
N ALA A 92 -0.94 -13.35 8.15
CA ALA A 92 -1.88 -14.47 8.07
C ALA A 92 -3.34 -13.99 8.20
N ALA A 93 -3.59 -12.90 8.90
CA ALA A 93 -4.92 -12.32 8.99
C ALA A 93 -5.53 -12.01 7.63
N TYR A 94 -4.71 -11.49 6.71
CA TYR A 94 -5.15 -11.22 5.34
C TYR A 94 -5.50 -12.51 4.58
N SER A 95 -4.69 -13.56 4.75
CA SER A 95 -4.92 -14.85 4.09
C SER A 95 -6.13 -15.61 4.63
N TYR A 96 -6.54 -15.34 5.88
CA TYR A 96 -7.69 -16.03 6.53
C TYR A 96 -9.04 -15.43 6.13
N GLU A 97 -9.22 -14.11 6.28
CA GLU A 97 -10.48 -13.40 5.98
C GLU A 97 -10.25 -12.05 5.29
N GLY A 98 -9.09 -11.85 4.65
CA GLY A 98 -8.82 -10.64 3.87
C GLY A 98 -8.73 -9.35 4.69
N PRO A 99 -9.12 -8.23 4.06
CA PRO A 99 -8.96 -6.87 4.62
C PRO A 99 -9.64 -6.68 5.98
N ALA A 100 -10.86 -7.17 6.15
CA ALA A 100 -11.63 -6.94 7.37
C ALA A 100 -10.99 -7.57 8.62
N LEU A 101 -10.43 -8.78 8.51
CA LEU A 101 -9.71 -9.41 9.61
C LEU A 101 -8.37 -8.72 9.87
N THR A 102 -7.70 -8.27 8.80
CA THR A 102 -6.45 -7.50 8.93
C THR A 102 -6.68 -6.21 9.71
N VAL A 103 -7.74 -5.46 9.40
CA VAL A 103 -8.13 -4.25 10.14
C VAL A 103 -8.36 -4.59 11.62
N ARG A 104 -9.21 -5.57 11.94
CA ARG A 104 -9.49 -5.97 13.33
C ARG A 104 -8.23 -6.42 14.08
N THR A 105 -7.30 -7.08 13.39
CA THR A 105 -6.04 -7.54 13.97
C THR A 105 -5.13 -6.37 14.32
N VAL A 106 -5.00 -5.38 13.40
CA VAL A 106 -4.20 -4.17 13.63
C VAL A 106 -4.81 -3.30 14.71
N GLU A 107 -6.14 -3.13 14.74
CA GLU A 107 -6.85 -2.41 15.81
C GLU A 107 -6.60 -3.06 17.18
N LYS A 108 -6.68 -4.39 17.25
CA LYS A 108 -6.39 -5.12 18.50
C LYS A 108 -4.95 -4.96 18.97
N LEU A 109 -4.00 -4.95 18.03
CA LEU A 109 -2.58 -4.79 18.32
C LEU A 109 -2.24 -3.39 18.81
N THR A 110 -2.82 -2.36 18.17
CA THR A 110 -2.41 -0.95 18.38
C THR A 110 -3.32 -0.20 19.34
N GLY A 111 -4.55 -0.64 19.52
CA GLY A 111 -5.59 0.09 20.25
C GLY A 111 -6.13 1.31 19.50
N LEU A 112 -5.74 1.50 18.24
CA LEU A 112 -6.24 2.58 17.37
C LEU A 112 -7.36 2.04 16.49
N THR A 113 -8.41 2.82 16.30
CA THR A 113 -9.45 2.51 15.30
C THR A 113 -8.95 2.91 13.92
N ILE A 114 -9.17 2.05 12.93
CA ILE A 114 -8.83 2.32 11.54
C ILE A 114 -9.99 3.08 10.88
N ASP A 115 -9.76 4.33 10.51
CA ASP A 115 -10.74 5.17 9.83
C ASP A 115 -10.73 4.95 8.31
N HIS A 116 -9.56 4.59 7.76
CA HIS A 116 -9.38 4.37 6.32
C HIS A 116 -8.52 3.13 6.05
N TYR A 117 -8.95 2.31 5.12
CA TYR A 117 -8.19 1.18 4.59
C TYR A 117 -7.79 1.47 3.14
N VAL A 118 -6.52 1.30 2.81
CA VAL A 118 -5.98 1.46 1.46
C VAL A 118 -5.15 0.24 1.13
N GLU A 119 -5.50 -0.42 0.04
CA GLU A 119 -4.72 -1.53 -0.50
C GLU A 119 -4.11 -1.14 -1.83
N VAL A 120 -2.80 -1.40 -1.96
CA VAL A 120 -2.01 -1.07 -3.14
C VAL A 120 -1.36 -2.35 -3.65
N GLY A 121 -1.81 -2.85 -4.80
CA GLY A 121 -1.13 -3.94 -5.52
C GLY A 121 0.12 -3.46 -6.24
N MET A 122 0.89 -4.39 -6.80
CA MET A 122 2.13 -4.09 -7.53
C MET A 122 1.93 -3.04 -8.64
N ASN A 123 0.87 -3.18 -9.44
CA ASN A 123 0.55 -2.21 -10.49
C ASN A 123 0.06 -0.87 -9.93
N GLY A 124 -0.53 -0.88 -8.73
CA GLY A 124 -0.98 0.32 -8.03
C GLY A 124 0.18 1.25 -7.65
N VAL A 125 1.35 0.70 -7.32
CA VAL A 125 2.56 1.50 -7.05
C VAL A 125 2.97 2.30 -8.29
N ALA A 126 3.01 1.66 -9.46
CA ALA A 126 3.34 2.34 -10.71
C ALA A 126 2.31 3.43 -11.04
N GLN A 127 1.02 3.13 -10.93
CA GLN A 127 -0.04 4.09 -11.17
C GLN A 127 0.00 5.28 -10.18
N LEU A 128 0.34 5.04 -8.92
CA LEU A 128 0.48 6.10 -7.92
C LEU A 128 1.63 7.06 -8.27
N VAL A 129 2.78 6.50 -8.67
CA VAL A 129 3.94 7.30 -9.11
C VAL A 129 3.60 8.12 -10.34
N ASP A 130 2.91 7.52 -11.33
CA ASP A 130 2.49 8.24 -12.54
C ASP A 130 1.46 9.35 -12.23
N ALA A 131 0.55 9.09 -11.28
CA ALA A 131 -0.46 10.07 -10.88
C ALA A 131 0.12 11.32 -10.22
N VAL A 132 1.28 11.21 -9.53
CA VAL A 132 1.99 12.37 -8.97
C VAL A 132 2.98 12.99 -9.95
N GLY A 133 3.09 12.46 -11.17
CA GLY A 133 3.96 12.96 -12.23
C GLY A 133 5.39 12.46 -12.19
N GLY A 134 5.62 11.34 -11.51
CA GLY A 134 6.95 10.75 -11.31
C GLY A 134 7.51 11.04 -9.92
N ILE A 135 8.61 10.36 -9.60
CA ILE A 135 9.38 10.56 -8.35
C ILE A 135 10.88 10.63 -8.65
N SER A 136 11.60 11.32 -7.79
CA SER A 136 13.07 11.36 -7.86
C SER A 136 13.66 10.19 -7.08
N VAL A 137 14.45 9.36 -7.73
CA VAL A 137 15.15 8.23 -7.14
C VAL A 137 16.65 8.39 -7.34
N CYS A 138 17.44 8.03 -6.32
CA CYS A 138 18.89 8.16 -6.36
C CYS A 138 19.56 6.80 -6.20
N LEU A 139 20.48 6.48 -7.14
CA LEU A 139 21.42 5.36 -7.07
C LEU A 139 22.80 5.87 -7.46
N ASP A 140 23.82 5.42 -6.75
CA ASP A 140 25.24 5.82 -6.93
C ASP A 140 26.06 4.77 -7.72
N TYR A 141 25.39 3.75 -8.27
CA TYR A 141 25.98 2.71 -9.10
C TYR A 141 25.08 2.36 -10.28
N ASP A 142 25.69 1.84 -11.35
CA ASP A 142 24.98 1.38 -12.53
C ASP A 142 24.29 0.04 -12.27
N VAL A 143 23.07 -0.13 -12.81
CA VAL A 143 22.27 -1.35 -12.68
C VAL A 143 21.78 -1.76 -14.06
N ASP A 144 21.88 -3.07 -14.33
CA ASP A 144 21.21 -3.76 -15.44
C ASP A 144 20.69 -5.08 -14.89
N ASP A 145 19.50 -5.01 -14.28
CA ASP A 145 18.84 -6.15 -13.61
C ASP A 145 17.67 -6.65 -14.46
N ALA A 146 17.90 -7.75 -15.16
CA ALA A 146 16.92 -8.36 -16.04
C ALA A 146 15.68 -8.90 -15.27
N ASP A 147 15.82 -9.29 -13.99
CA ASP A 147 14.73 -9.86 -13.19
C ASP A 147 13.73 -8.79 -12.77
N SER A 148 14.19 -7.61 -12.39
CA SER A 148 13.35 -6.45 -12.09
C SER A 148 13.01 -5.62 -13.32
N GLY A 149 13.84 -5.68 -14.37
CA GLY A 149 13.81 -4.83 -15.55
C GLY A 149 14.38 -3.44 -15.31
N LEU A 150 15.13 -3.23 -14.20
CA LEU A 150 15.77 -1.96 -13.91
C LEU A 150 17.05 -1.78 -14.71
N VAL A 151 17.09 -0.72 -15.52
CA VAL A 151 18.32 -0.21 -16.12
C VAL A 151 18.61 1.18 -15.55
N TRP A 152 19.76 1.31 -14.88
CA TRP A 152 20.20 2.57 -14.28
C TRP A 152 21.60 2.91 -14.74
N ASP A 153 21.76 4.12 -15.29
CA ASP A 153 23.01 4.63 -15.83
C ASP A 153 23.36 5.91 -15.06
N THR A 154 24.38 5.86 -14.21
CA THR A 154 24.83 6.97 -13.38
C THR A 154 25.45 8.12 -14.18
N SER A 155 25.82 7.90 -15.45
CA SER A 155 26.28 8.96 -16.34
C SER A 155 25.22 10.02 -16.61
N ARG A 156 23.93 9.67 -16.44
CA ARG A 156 22.78 10.59 -16.51
C ARG A 156 22.50 11.34 -15.21
N GLY A 157 23.29 11.06 -14.19
CA GLY A 157 23.15 11.56 -12.83
C GLY A 157 22.73 10.44 -11.86
N THR A 158 23.21 10.56 -10.62
CA THR A 158 22.89 9.63 -9.55
C THR A 158 21.42 9.71 -9.13
N CYS A 159 20.81 10.89 -9.22
CA CYS A 159 19.38 11.10 -8.99
C CYS A 159 18.67 11.36 -10.31
N GLN A 160 17.63 10.60 -10.60
CA GLN A 160 16.85 10.69 -11.84
C GLN A 160 15.37 10.71 -11.52
N GLU A 161 14.60 11.50 -12.31
CA GLU A 161 13.15 11.41 -12.33
C GLU A 161 12.74 10.12 -13.02
N VAL A 162 11.86 9.34 -12.37
CA VAL A 162 11.39 8.06 -12.86
C VAL A 162 9.86 8.02 -12.90
N ASP A 163 9.34 7.34 -13.91
CA ASP A 163 7.94 6.99 -14.02
C ASP A 163 7.57 5.79 -13.13
N GLY A 164 6.30 5.42 -13.13
CA GLY A 164 5.81 4.29 -12.34
C GLY A 164 6.44 2.97 -12.72
N THR A 165 6.72 2.73 -14.00
CA THR A 165 7.34 1.49 -14.46
C THR A 165 8.76 1.35 -13.91
N LYS A 166 9.56 2.39 -14.01
CA LYS A 166 10.94 2.40 -13.52
C LYS A 166 10.99 2.40 -11.99
N ALA A 167 10.05 3.10 -11.31
CA ALA A 167 9.91 3.05 -9.86
C ALA A 167 9.57 1.65 -9.35
N LEU A 168 8.66 0.94 -10.04
CA LEU A 168 8.33 -0.44 -9.72
C LEU A 168 9.51 -1.38 -9.94
N ALA A 169 10.25 -1.23 -11.04
CA ALA A 169 11.47 -1.99 -11.31
C ALA A 169 12.51 -1.77 -10.20
N TYR A 170 12.71 -0.52 -9.77
CA TYR A 170 13.59 -0.17 -8.66
C TYR A 170 13.19 -0.86 -7.35
N SER A 171 11.90 -0.89 -7.02
CA SER A 171 11.41 -1.53 -5.79
C SER A 171 11.58 -3.05 -5.77
N ARG A 172 11.75 -3.68 -6.94
CA ARG A 172 11.90 -5.12 -7.13
C ARG A 172 13.34 -5.57 -7.29
N MET A 173 14.27 -4.65 -7.49
CA MET A 173 15.71 -4.92 -7.61
C MET A 173 16.22 -5.64 -6.36
N ARG A 174 17.06 -6.65 -6.53
CA ARG A 174 17.70 -7.44 -5.46
C ARG A 174 19.22 -7.37 -5.55
#